data_a4a0b51317d6074a096238eaa695c269
#
_entry.id   a4a0b51317d6074a096238eaa695c269
#
_cell.length_a   1.000
_cell.length_b   1.000
_cell.length_c   1.000
_cell.angle_alpha   90.00
_cell.angle_beta   90.00
_cell.angle_gamma   90.00
#
_symmetry.space_group_name_H-M   'P 1'
#
loop_
_entity.id
_entity.type
_entity.pdbx_description
1 polymer ?
#
loop_
_entity_poly.entity_id
_entity_poly.type
_entity_poly.pdbx_seq_one_letter_code
_entity_poly.pdbx_strand_id
1 'polypeptide(L)'
;MSQPAAQEQAPGSEAAANIGTVFTKFRKFLQRRPTLAFLLCAPLLALVIGLIVYPFFYSINLSLLNRKETRFVGLANYLFLFKRDTFWMVVRQSVLFTLTAVFFKALIGFIMAHLIDAIPTHRQRLWRGLALIPWVMPPALSTLGWWWIFDPSHSALNWILQTFFGTSVPWLSETFWARFCVILVNIWWGSPFFLIMYLAALKSVPANLYEAASIDGANAWQKLIHITIPMLRNIIAITMLFSTIVTFANFDIVQVLTRGGPRNTTHLFGTYSFSLGIMLGDIPLGACISLFLFPVLAVAAFFILRNVRERVRQV
;
A
#
# COMPACT_ATOMS: atom_id res chain seq x y z
N MET A 1 -84.14 -25.69 26.36
CA MET A 1 -82.99 -24.96 26.86
C MET A 1 -81.78 -25.83 26.63
N SER A 2 -81.05 -25.64 25.53
CA SER A 2 -79.82 -26.36 25.12
C SER A 2 -78.66 -25.39 25.21
N GLN A 3 -77.71 -25.69 26.15
CA GLN A 3 -76.45 -24.97 26.26
C GLN A 3 -75.52 -25.31 25.06
N PRO A 4 -74.82 -24.34 24.49
CA PRO A 4 -73.81 -24.64 23.50
C PRO A 4 -72.52 -25.12 24.17
N ALA A 5 -71.98 -26.24 23.68
CA ALA A 5 -70.70 -26.83 24.10
C ALA A 5 -69.55 -25.85 23.80
N ALA A 6 -68.79 -25.58 24.86
CA ALA A 6 -67.52 -24.85 24.76
C ALA A 6 -66.51 -25.69 23.92
N GLN A 7 -66.05 -25.19 22.80
CA GLN A 7 -64.93 -25.78 22.03
C GLN A 7 -63.65 -25.55 22.80
N GLU A 8 -63.12 -26.62 23.35
CA GLU A 8 -61.79 -26.69 23.93
C GLU A 8 -60.74 -26.55 22.83
N GLN A 9 -60.16 -25.36 22.70
CA GLN A 9 -59.07 -25.11 21.75
C GLN A 9 -57.81 -25.89 22.21
N ALA A 10 -57.37 -26.83 21.38
CA ALA A 10 -56.19 -27.65 21.63
C ALA A 10 -54.95 -26.77 21.83
N PRO A 11 -54.12 -26.98 22.87
CA PRO A 11 -52.96 -26.14 23.20
C PRO A 11 -51.82 -26.09 22.15
N GLY A 12 -51.93 -26.87 21.09
CA GLY A 12 -50.99 -26.88 19.97
C GLY A 12 -51.17 -25.76 18.91
N SER A 13 -52.38 -25.13 18.84
CA SER A 13 -52.70 -24.14 17.80
C SER A 13 -52.04 -22.77 18.09
N GLU A 14 -51.98 -22.37 19.34
CA GLU A 14 -51.34 -21.09 19.72
C GLU A 14 -49.80 -21.14 19.60
N ALA A 15 -49.18 -22.27 19.89
CA ALA A 15 -47.75 -22.48 19.75
C ALA A 15 -47.33 -22.44 18.23
N ALA A 16 -48.10 -23.06 17.35
CA ALA A 16 -47.88 -23.04 15.92
C ALA A 16 -48.09 -21.63 15.32
N ALA A 17 -49.08 -20.88 15.77
CA ALA A 17 -49.31 -19.49 15.33
C ALA A 17 -48.17 -18.54 15.82
N ASN A 18 -47.62 -18.76 17.02
CA ASN A 18 -46.54 -17.97 17.56
C ASN A 18 -45.23 -18.25 16.79
N ILE A 19 -44.92 -19.48 16.42
CA ILE A 19 -43.76 -19.85 15.61
C ILE A 19 -43.87 -19.21 14.19
N GLY A 20 -45.05 -19.26 13.57
CA GLY A 20 -45.27 -18.62 12.26
C GLY A 20 -45.10 -17.10 12.27
N THR A 21 -45.52 -16.43 13.34
CA THR A 21 -45.34 -14.97 13.51
C THR A 21 -43.89 -14.57 13.75
N VAL A 22 -43.13 -15.39 14.51
CA VAL A 22 -41.71 -15.18 14.71
C VAL A 22 -40.95 -15.36 13.39
N PHE A 23 -41.25 -16.41 12.64
CA PHE A 23 -40.62 -16.65 11.31
C PHE A 23 -40.90 -15.55 10.31
N THR A 24 -42.14 -15.03 10.26
CA THR A 24 -42.48 -13.93 9.36
C THR A 24 -41.87 -12.60 9.77
N LYS A 25 -41.77 -12.31 11.06
CA LYS A 25 -40.99 -11.15 11.59
C LYS A 25 -39.52 -11.25 11.28
N PHE A 26 -38.92 -12.42 11.48
CA PHE A 26 -37.50 -12.68 11.16
C PHE A 26 -37.23 -12.56 9.65
N ARG A 27 -38.09 -13.12 8.81
CA ARG A 27 -38.00 -12.96 7.34
C ARG A 27 -38.11 -11.51 6.89
N LYS A 28 -39.06 -10.75 7.47
CA LYS A 28 -39.25 -9.29 7.19
C LYS A 28 -38.01 -8.48 7.70
N PHE A 29 -37.41 -8.88 8.81
CA PHE A 29 -36.19 -8.26 9.33
C PHE A 29 -35.00 -8.53 8.39
N LEU A 30 -34.83 -9.76 7.93
CA LEU A 30 -33.78 -10.13 6.96
C LEU A 30 -33.97 -9.45 5.59
N GLN A 31 -35.19 -9.15 5.19
CA GLN A 31 -35.49 -8.47 3.91
C GLN A 31 -35.35 -6.95 3.97
N ARG A 32 -35.07 -6.35 5.14
CA ARG A 32 -34.74 -4.92 5.23
C ARG A 32 -33.42 -4.66 4.50
N ARG A 33 -33.39 -3.67 3.60
CA ARG A 33 -32.18 -3.31 2.82
C ARG A 33 -30.91 -3.19 3.66
N PRO A 34 -30.90 -2.51 4.85
CA PRO A 34 -29.70 -2.42 5.67
C PRO A 34 -29.29 -3.76 6.27
N THR A 35 -30.25 -4.62 6.69
CA THR A 35 -29.95 -5.94 7.27
C THR A 35 -29.38 -6.89 6.23
N LEU A 36 -29.94 -6.89 5.01
CA LEU A 36 -29.42 -7.68 3.91
C LEU A 36 -28.01 -7.24 3.51
N ALA A 37 -27.78 -5.92 3.42
CA ALA A 37 -26.46 -5.37 3.13
C ALA A 37 -25.44 -5.78 4.18
N PHE A 38 -25.80 -5.67 5.48
CA PHE A 38 -24.92 -6.11 6.57
C PHE A 38 -24.65 -7.62 6.51
N LEU A 39 -25.65 -8.45 6.25
CA LEU A 39 -25.48 -9.91 6.15
C LEU A 39 -24.56 -10.31 5.00
N LEU A 40 -24.70 -9.64 3.84
CA LEU A 40 -23.84 -9.86 2.68
C LEU A 40 -22.41 -9.40 2.92
N CYS A 41 -22.21 -8.34 3.71
CA CYS A 41 -20.88 -7.85 4.09
C CYS A 41 -20.30 -8.60 5.30
N ALA A 42 -21.10 -9.34 6.07
CA ALA A 42 -20.68 -10.00 7.31
C ALA A 42 -19.48 -10.94 7.15
N PRO A 43 -19.36 -11.80 6.09
CA PRO A 43 -18.18 -12.62 5.89
C PRO A 43 -16.90 -11.79 5.70
N LEU A 44 -16.98 -10.70 4.91
CA LEU A 44 -15.86 -9.79 4.73
C LEU A 44 -15.50 -9.06 6.03
N LEU A 45 -16.50 -8.58 6.77
CA LEU A 45 -16.28 -7.92 8.07
C LEU A 45 -15.66 -8.88 9.08
N ALA A 46 -16.08 -10.15 9.11
CA ALA A 46 -15.50 -11.16 9.98
C ALA A 46 -14.01 -11.40 9.65
N LEU A 47 -13.66 -11.46 8.35
CA LEU A 47 -12.26 -11.57 7.93
C LEU A 47 -11.45 -10.32 8.31
N VAL A 48 -11.98 -9.12 8.10
CA VAL A 48 -11.31 -7.87 8.48
C VAL A 48 -11.09 -7.81 10.00
N ILE A 49 -12.11 -8.13 10.79
CA ILE A 49 -11.99 -8.13 12.25
C ILE A 49 -11.00 -9.20 12.72
N GLY A 50 -11.09 -10.43 12.20
CA GLY A 50 -10.24 -11.55 12.63
C GLY A 50 -8.79 -11.43 12.17
N LEU A 51 -8.54 -10.94 10.94
CA LEU A 51 -7.19 -10.95 10.36
C LEU A 51 -6.48 -9.58 10.43
N ILE A 52 -7.19 -8.50 10.66
CA ILE A 52 -6.60 -7.16 10.72
C ILE A 52 -6.80 -6.53 12.09
N VAL A 53 -8.04 -6.40 12.54
CA VAL A 53 -8.35 -5.67 13.79
C VAL A 53 -7.83 -6.43 15.01
N TYR A 54 -8.09 -7.72 15.11
CA TYR A 54 -7.61 -8.54 16.22
C TYR A 54 -6.08 -8.57 16.32
N PRO A 55 -5.28 -8.91 15.29
CA PRO A 55 -3.83 -8.87 15.36
C PRO A 55 -3.25 -7.48 15.65
N PHE A 56 -3.92 -6.41 15.21
CA PHE A 56 -3.51 -5.05 15.54
C PHE A 56 -3.60 -4.77 17.04
N PHE A 57 -4.75 -5.05 17.67
CA PHE A 57 -4.89 -4.88 19.12
C PHE A 57 -4.02 -5.85 19.91
N TYR A 58 -3.83 -7.06 19.41
CA TYR A 58 -2.92 -8.04 20.01
C TYR A 58 -1.46 -7.56 19.96
N SER A 59 -1.03 -6.94 18.86
CA SER A 59 0.29 -6.32 18.74
C SER A 59 0.49 -5.17 19.74
N ILE A 60 -0.56 -4.37 20.02
CA ILE A 60 -0.51 -3.34 21.08
C ILE A 60 -0.26 -4.01 22.44
N ASN A 61 -0.98 -5.08 22.76
CA ASN A 61 -0.77 -5.80 24.01
C ASN A 61 0.67 -6.36 24.10
N LEU A 62 1.14 -7.05 23.06
CA LEU A 62 2.50 -7.59 22.98
C LEU A 62 3.57 -6.51 23.17
N SER A 63 3.39 -5.34 22.59
CA SER A 63 4.35 -4.23 22.68
C SER A 63 4.58 -3.73 24.11
N LEU A 64 3.62 -3.98 25.00
CA LEU A 64 3.64 -3.57 26.41
C LEU A 64 4.18 -4.67 27.36
N LEU A 65 4.55 -5.84 26.83
CA LEU A 65 5.08 -6.97 27.57
C LEU A 65 6.61 -7.00 27.52
N ASN A 66 7.22 -7.70 28.50
CA ASN A 66 8.65 -7.98 28.49
C ASN A 66 8.99 -9.00 27.38
N ARG A 67 10.27 -9.16 27.06
CA ARG A 67 10.76 -10.08 26.01
C ARG A 67 10.24 -11.52 26.14
N LYS A 68 9.96 -12.00 27.36
CA LYS A 68 9.40 -13.33 27.62
C LYS A 68 7.87 -13.39 27.57
N GLU A 69 7.21 -12.27 27.29
CA GLU A 69 5.73 -12.14 27.22
C GLU A 69 5.01 -12.49 28.53
N THR A 70 5.73 -12.50 29.66
CA THR A 70 5.19 -12.94 30.97
C THR A 70 4.82 -11.78 31.90
N ARG A 71 5.36 -10.57 31.66
CA ARG A 71 5.21 -9.42 32.55
C ARG A 71 4.89 -8.17 31.78
N PHE A 72 3.93 -7.41 32.25
CA PHE A 72 3.62 -6.08 31.74
C PHE A 72 4.71 -5.08 32.14
N VAL A 73 5.30 -4.39 31.17
CA VAL A 73 6.37 -3.41 31.34
C VAL A 73 5.98 -2.00 30.87
N GLY A 74 4.73 -1.83 30.41
CA GLY A 74 4.23 -0.55 29.92
C GLY A 74 5.05 -0.04 28.72
N LEU A 75 5.45 1.22 28.76
CA LEU A 75 6.17 1.87 27.65
C LEU A 75 7.68 1.65 27.66
N ALA A 76 8.22 0.73 28.47
CA ALA A 76 9.66 0.50 28.59
C ALA A 76 10.30 0.11 27.23
N ASN A 77 9.63 -0.71 26.42
CA ASN A 77 10.10 -1.11 25.10
C ASN A 77 10.22 0.10 24.13
N TYR A 78 9.27 1.02 24.19
CA TYR A 78 9.28 2.26 23.40
C TYR A 78 10.43 3.18 23.80
N LEU A 79 10.61 3.39 25.11
CA LEU A 79 11.72 4.19 25.64
C LEU A 79 13.09 3.58 25.29
N PHE A 80 13.19 2.25 25.31
CA PHE A 80 14.39 1.54 24.89
C PHE A 80 14.69 1.76 23.40
N LEU A 81 13.67 1.70 22.52
CA LEU A 81 13.84 1.96 21.09
C LEU A 81 14.29 3.41 20.82
N PHE A 82 13.67 4.37 21.48
CA PHE A 82 14.01 5.79 21.28
C PHE A 82 15.46 6.16 21.67
N LYS A 83 16.06 5.37 22.56
CA LYS A 83 17.47 5.52 22.96
C LYS A 83 18.46 4.88 21.98
N ARG A 84 17.98 4.12 20.99
CA ARG A 84 18.84 3.42 20.03
C ARG A 84 19.04 4.23 18.75
N ASP A 85 20.28 4.49 18.40
CA ASP A 85 20.63 5.17 17.13
C ASP A 85 20.13 4.41 15.90
N THR A 86 20.14 3.07 15.96
CA THR A 86 19.62 2.22 14.88
C THR A 86 18.14 2.49 14.60
N PHE A 87 17.31 2.74 15.61
CA PHE A 87 15.92 3.07 15.43
C PHE A 87 15.75 4.38 14.61
N TRP A 88 16.48 5.42 14.96
CA TRP A 88 16.43 6.70 14.23
C TRP A 88 17.02 6.60 12.83
N MET A 89 18.01 5.71 12.64
CA MET A 89 18.51 5.39 11.30
C MET A 89 17.40 4.75 10.45
N VAL A 90 16.64 3.80 10.99
CA VAL A 90 15.50 3.15 10.31
C VAL A 90 14.40 4.16 9.99
N VAL A 91 14.08 5.07 10.91
CA VAL A 91 13.12 6.17 10.68
C VAL A 91 13.55 7.00 9.47
N ARG A 92 14.78 7.52 9.49
CA ARG A 92 15.32 8.33 8.37
C ARG A 92 15.35 7.56 7.06
N GLN A 93 15.79 6.30 7.10
CA GLN A 93 15.86 5.45 5.92
C GLN A 93 14.48 5.18 5.34
N SER A 94 13.47 4.88 6.17
CA SER A 94 12.10 4.64 5.72
C SER A 94 11.50 5.88 5.05
N VAL A 95 11.73 7.06 5.62
CA VAL A 95 11.27 8.33 5.03
C VAL A 95 12.00 8.62 3.71
N LEU A 96 13.34 8.54 3.70
CA LEU A 96 14.15 8.78 2.51
C LEU A 96 13.78 7.81 1.37
N PHE A 97 13.70 6.52 1.67
CA PHE A 97 13.32 5.49 0.73
C PHE A 97 11.95 5.79 0.11
N THR A 98 10.96 6.08 0.96
CA THR A 98 9.59 6.31 0.50
C THR A 98 9.46 7.58 -0.35
N LEU A 99 9.99 8.70 0.14
CA LEU A 99 9.90 9.97 -0.59
C LEU A 99 10.61 9.88 -1.95
N THR A 100 11.84 9.34 -1.96
CA THR A 100 12.63 9.21 -3.18
C THR A 100 11.95 8.24 -4.16
N ALA A 101 11.55 7.05 -3.69
CA ALA A 101 10.93 6.06 -4.56
C ALA A 101 9.59 6.54 -5.13
N VAL A 102 8.71 7.15 -4.31
CA VAL A 102 7.41 7.65 -4.77
C VAL A 102 7.57 8.80 -5.76
N PHE A 103 8.50 9.72 -5.50
CA PHE A 103 8.78 10.83 -6.41
C PHE A 103 9.21 10.32 -7.79
N PHE A 104 10.21 9.43 -7.85
CA PHE A 104 10.70 8.93 -9.13
C PHE A 104 9.69 8.00 -9.83
N LYS A 105 8.91 7.20 -9.09
CA LYS A 105 7.80 6.42 -9.67
C LYS A 105 6.75 7.34 -10.30
N ALA A 106 6.37 8.42 -9.62
CA ALA A 106 5.42 9.39 -10.14
C ALA A 106 5.95 10.06 -11.40
N LEU A 107 7.21 10.49 -11.39
CA LEU A 107 7.86 11.13 -12.53
C LEU A 107 7.97 10.20 -13.74
N ILE A 108 8.52 9.00 -13.53
CA ILE A 108 8.70 8.01 -14.61
C ILE A 108 7.33 7.56 -15.13
N GLY A 109 6.37 7.25 -14.26
CA GLY A 109 5.02 6.87 -14.66
C GLY A 109 4.32 7.98 -15.46
N PHE A 110 4.52 9.25 -15.09
CA PHE A 110 3.99 10.40 -15.81
C PHE A 110 4.60 10.53 -17.21
N ILE A 111 5.90 10.42 -17.33
CA ILE A 111 6.61 10.43 -18.63
C ILE A 111 6.12 9.27 -19.50
N MET A 112 6.09 8.05 -18.95
CA MET A 112 5.63 6.86 -19.68
C MET A 112 4.19 6.99 -20.14
N ALA A 113 3.29 7.58 -19.31
CA ALA A 113 1.90 7.80 -19.66
C ALA A 113 1.77 8.73 -20.88
N HIS A 114 2.51 9.84 -20.90
CA HIS A 114 2.52 10.78 -22.03
C HIS A 114 3.11 10.16 -23.29
N LEU A 115 4.20 9.42 -23.17
CA LEU A 115 4.82 8.74 -24.32
C LEU A 115 3.86 7.69 -24.92
N ILE A 116 3.17 6.92 -24.09
CA ILE A 116 2.20 5.93 -24.58
C ILE A 116 0.94 6.60 -25.12
N ASP A 117 0.52 7.72 -24.54
CA ASP A 117 -0.63 8.48 -25.06
C ASP A 117 -0.37 9.04 -26.46
N ALA A 118 0.85 9.47 -26.75
CA ALA A 118 1.28 9.97 -28.05
C ALA A 118 1.39 8.89 -29.16
N ILE A 119 1.44 7.59 -28.80
CA ILE A 119 1.53 6.50 -29.77
C ILE A 119 0.15 6.21 -30.37
N PRO A 120 0.07 5.80 -31.67
CA PRO A 120 -1.19 5.37 -32.29
C PRO A 120 -1.91 4.29 -31.48
N THR A 121 -3.24 4.40 -31.32
CA THR A 121 -4.06 3.62 -30.41
C THR A 121 -3.88 2.10 -30.56
N HIS A 122 -3.68 1.61 -31.80
CA HIS A 122 -3.47 0.17 -32.05
C HIS A 122 -2.18 -0.38 -31.45
N ARG A 123 -1.12 0.46 -31.27
CA ARG A 123 0.16 0.10 -30.66
C ARG A 123 0.18 0.30 -29.14
N GLN A 124 -0.68 1.16 -28.60
CA GLN A 124 -0.72 1.44 -27.15
C GLN A 124 -0.90 0.18 -26.31
N ARG A 125 -1.68 -0.81 -26.81
CA ARG A 125 -1.92 -2.08 -26.11
C ARG A 125 -0.61 -2.85 -25.84
N LEU A 126 0.23 -2.95 -26.85
CA LEU A 126 1.53 -3.63 -26.73
C LEU A 126 2.44 -2.93 -25.72
N TRP A 127 2.62 -1.61 -25.87
CA TRP A 127 3.51 -0.86 -24.97
C TRP A 127 3.03 -0.83 -23.52
N ARG A 128 1.73 -0.74 -23.29
CA ARG A 128 1.15 -0.91 -21.95
C ARG A 128 1.43 -2.30 -21.37
N GLY A 129 1.25 -3.34 -22.17
CA GLY A 129 1.53 -4.71 -21.75
C GLY A 129 2.99 -4.90 -21.35
N LEU A 130 3.94 -4.46 -22.19
CA LEU A 130 5.37 -4.55 -21.89
C LEU A 130 5.75 -3.74 -20.65
N ALA A 131 5.23 -2.54 -20.52
CA ALA A 131 5.50 -1.68 -19.37
C ALA A 131 4.95 -2.23 -18.06
N LEU A 132 3.90 -3.08 -18.08
CA LEU A 132 3.30 -3.68 -16.90
C LEU A 132 4.05 -4.91 -16.37
N ILE A 133 4.98 -5.48 -17.14
CA ILE A 133 5.70 -6.71 -16.75
C ILE A 133 6.30 -6.60 -15.34
N PRO A 134 7.02 -5.53 -14.96
CA PRO A 134 7.59 -5.41 -13.62
C PRO A 134 6.55 -5.49 -12.50
N TRP A 135 5.40 -4.90 -12.69
CA TRP A 135 4.37 -4.81 -11.66
C TRP A 135 3.54 -6.08 -11.48
N VAL A 136 3.39 -6.87 -12.55
CA VAL A 136 2.69 -8.16 -12.51
C VAL A 136 3.56 -9.25 -11.85
N MET A 137 4.88 -9.09 -11.89
CA MET A 137 5.79 -10.05 -11.24
C MET A 137 5.71 -9.95 -9.71
N PRO A 138 5.65 -11.08 -8.99
CA PRO A 138 5.74 -11.09 -7.53
C PRO A 138 7.02 -10.36 -7.07
N PRO A 139 6.92 -9.38 -6.13
CA PRO A 139 8.05 -8.52 -5.79
C PRO A 139 9.27 -9.29 -5.25
N ALA A 140 9.05 -10.33 -4.43
CA ALA A 140 10.15 -11.15 -3.90
C ALA A 140 10.91 -11.89 -5.03
N LEU A 141 10.19 -12.50 -5.98
CA LEU A 141 10.80 -13.25 -7.09
C LEU A 141 11.53 -12.32 -8.06
N SER A 142 10.93 -11.19 -8.42
CA SER A 142 11.60 -10.22 -9.30
C SER A 142 12.85 -9.62 -8.63
N THR A 143 12.83 -9.44 -7.32
CA THR A 143 13.98 -8.93 -6.56
C THR A 143 15.14 -9.93 -6.52
N LEU A 144 14.89 -11.25 -6.57
CA LEU A 144 15.96 -12.25 -6.70
C LEU A 144 16.75 -12.06 -8.00
N GLY A 145 16.08 -11.73 -9.12
CA GLY A 145 16.75 -11.38 -10.37
C GLY A 145 17.67 -10.17 -10.22
N TRP A 146 17.19 -9.12 -9.53
CA TRP A 146 17.98 -7.94 -9.24
C TRP A 146 19.13 -8.23 -8.27
N TRP A 147 18.91 -9.08 -7.25
CA TRP A 147 19.98 -9.52 -6.35
C TRP A 147 21.13 -10.16 -7.13
N TRP A 148 20.82 -11.02 -8.10
CA TRP A 148 21.81 -11.64 -8.98
C TRP A 148 22.57 -10.63 -9.84
N ILE A 149 21.85 -9.62 -10.37
CA ILE A 149 22.46 -8.54 -11.15
C ILE A 149 23.45 -7.72 -10.30
N PHE A 150 23.17 -7.52 -9.01
CA PHE A 150 23.99 -6.75 -8.08
C PHE A 150 24.93 -7.59 -7.22
N ASP A 151 25.01 -8.91 -7.43
CA ASP A 151 25.84 -9.80 -6.61
C ASP A 151 27.31 -9.33 -6.58
N PRO A 152 27.94 -9.19 -5.39
CA PRO A 152 29.30 -8.67 -5.31
C PRO A 152 30.35 -9.50 -6.06
N SER A 153 30.12 -10.81 -6.19
CA SER A 153 31.08 -11.76 -6.78
C SER A 153 30.86 -12.00 -8.26
N HIS A 154 29.58 -11.97 -8.71
CA HIS A 154 29.17 -12.37 -10.07
C HIS A 154 28.27 -11.33 -10.75
N SER A 155 28.38 -10.06 -10.38
CA SER A 155 27.57 -8.98 -10.93
C SER A 155 27.70 -8.84 -12.44
N ALA A 156 26.60 -9.03 -13.17
CA ALA A 156 26.57 -8.75 -14.60
C ALA A 156 26.88 -7.27 -14.91
N LEU A 157 26.43 -6.35 -14.02
CA LEU A 157 26.74 -4.91 -14.16
C LEU A 157 28.22 -4.63 -13.95
N ASN A 158 28.87 -5.25 -12.94
CA ASN A 158 30.28 -5.05 -12.73
C ASN A 158 31.14 -5.67 -13.85
N TRP A 159 30.69 -6.77 -14.43
CA TRP A 159 31.35 -7.31 -15.61
C TRP A 159 31.35 -6.30 -16.78
N ILE A 160 30.20 -5.67 -17.06
CA ILE A 160 30.07 -4.61 -18.07
C ILE A 160 30.97 -3.43 -17.71
N LEU A 161 30.86 -2.91 -16.46
CA LEU A 161 31.65 -1.77 -16.00
C LEU A 161 33.16 -2.02 -16.08
N GLN A 162 33.60 -3.23 -15.68
CA GLN A 162 35.00 -3.61 -15.74
C GLN A 162 35.49 -3.71 -17.19
N THR A 163 34.67 -4.29 -18.09
CA THR A 163 35.06 -4.50 -19.49
C THR A 163 35.16 -3.18 -20.26
N PHE A 164 34.23 -2.25 -20.06
CA PHE A 164 34.14 -1.02 -20.84
C PHE A 164 34.80 0.20 -20.18
N PHE A 165 34.85 0.22 -18.83
CA PHE A 165 35.30 1.39 -18.06
C PHE A 165 36.40 1.09 -17.05
N GLY A 166 36.84 -0.18 -16.90
CA GLY A 166 37.90 -0.57 -15.98
C GLY A 166 37.57 -0.36 -14.50
N THR A 167 36.29 -0.25 -14.13
CA THR A 167 35.84 0.05 -12.76
C THR A 167 34.79 -0.96 -12.28
N SER A 168 34.65 -1.09 -10.95
CA SER A 168 33.63 -1.91 -10.32
C SER A 168 32.95 -1.13 -9.20
N VAL A 169 31.68 -1.45 -8.94
CA VAL A 169 30.85 -0.79 -7.94
C VAL A 169 30.42 -1.81 -6.88
N PRO A 170 30.61 -1.52 -5.58
CA PRO A 170 30.20 -2.41 -4.50
C PRO A 170 28.69 -2.29 -4.19
N TRP A 171 27.84 -2.70 -5.13
CA TRP A 171 26.38 -2.45 -5.18
C TRP A 171 25.64 -2.72 -3.86
N LEU A 172 25.89 -3.87 -3.22
CA LEU A 172 25.19 -4.25 -1.99
C LEU A 172 26.09 -4.17 -0.74
N SER A 173 27.40 -3.89 -0.91
CA SER A 173 28.37 -3.91 0.17
C SER A 173 28.62 -2.56 0.81
N GLU A 174 28.32 -1.46 0.12
CA GLU A 174 28.43 -0.10 0.64
C GLU A 174 27.07 0.55 0.88
N THR A 175 26.98 1.38 1.90
CA THR A 175 25.72 2.00 2.35
C THR A 175 25.02 2.81 1.27
N PHE A 176 25.77 3.63 0.52
CA PHE A 176 25.19 4.47 -0.52
C PHE A 176 24.60 3.61 -1.65
N TRP A 177 25.41 2.68 -2.17
CA TRP A 177 25.00 1.82 -3.27
C TRP A 177 23.88 0.85 -2.90
N ALA A 178 23.92 0.29 -1.70
CA ALA A 178 22.85 -0.58 -1.21
C ALA A 178 21.50 0.19 -1.11
N ARG A 179 21.52 1.42 -0.61
CA ARG A 179 20.33 2.31 -0.60
C ARG A 179 19.85 2.62 -2.01
N PHE A 180 20.77 2.95 -2.90
CA PHE A 180 20.46 3.19 -4.31
C PHE A 180 19.79 1.97 -4.94
N CYS A 181 20.34 0.77 -4.77
CA CYS A 181 19.80 -0.47 -5.35
C CYS A 181 18.39 -0.77 -4.85
N VAL A 182 18.12 -0.68 -3.53
CA VAL A 182 16.76 -0.94 -3.02
C VAL A 182 15.74 0.08 -3.51
N ILE A 183 16.14 1.36 -3.64
CA ILE A 183 15.29 2.42 -4.20
C ILE A 183 15.03 2.17 -5.69
N LEU A 184 16.08 1.87 -6.46
CA LEU A 184 15.99 1.61 -7.90
C LEU A 184 15.05 0.44 -8.21
N VAL A 185 15.20 -0.68 -7.51
CA VAL A 185 14.32 -1.85 -7.68
C VAL A 185 12.87 -1.52 -7.34
N ASN A 186 12.65 -0.74 -6.28
CA ASN A 186 11.30 -0.32 -5.91
C ASN A 186 10.68 0.64 -6.95
N ILE A 187 11.49 1.54 -7.54
CA ILE A 187 11.05 2.42 -8.64
C ILE A 187 10.69 1.59 -9.86
N TRP A 188 11.56 0.68 -10.27
CA TRP A 188 11.34 -0.19 -11.43
C TRP A 188 10.05 -1.01 -11.27
N TRP A 189 9.86 -1.64 -10.10
CA TRP A 189 8.69 -2.45 -9.81
C TRP A 189 7.39 -1.62 -9.76
N GLY A 190 7.43 -0.42 -9.18
CA GLY A 190 6.23 0.37 -8.89
C GLY A 190 5.84 1.41 -9.94
N SER A 191 6.73 1.79 -10.88
CA SER A 191 6.44 2.82 -11.90
C SER A 191 5.27 2.46 -12.83
N PRO A 192 5.03 1.19 -13.22
CA PRO A 192 3.91 0.83 -14.07
C PRO A 192 2.53 1.13 -13.46
N PHE A 193 2.40 1.08 -12.14
CA PHE A 193 1.16 1.48 -11.46
C PHE A 193 0.83 2.95 -11.73
N PHE A 194 1.82 3.84 -11.63
CA PHE A 194 1.64 5.26 -11.94
C PHE A 194 1.33 5.49 -13.42
N LEU A 195 2.01 4.76 -14.32
CA LEU A 195 1.73 4.78 -15.75
C LEU A 195 0.23 4.52 -16.03
N ILE A 196 -0.34 3.45 -15.49
CA ILE A 196 -1.74 3.10 -15.77
C ILE A 196 -2.70 4.15 -15.20
N MET A 197 -2.48 4.58 -13.96
CA MET A 197 -3.32 5.60 -13.32
C MET A 197 -3.30 6.92 -14.08
N TYR A 198 -2.12 7.37 -14.49
CA TYR A 198 -1.97 8.64 -15.21
C TYR A 198 -2.45 8.55 -16.65
N LEU A 199 -2.23 7.44 -17.34
CA LEU A 199 -2.73 7.24 -18.69
C LEU A 199 -4.28 7.21 -18.70
N ALA A 200 -4.91 6.56 -17.73
CA ALA A 200 -6.36 6.58 -17.59
C ALA A 200 -6.89 8.00 -17.33
N ALA A 201 -6.19 8.77 -16.48
CA ALA A 201 -6.52 10.16 -16.21
C ALA A 201 -6.33 11.06 -17.44
N LEU A 202 -5.25 10.89 -18.22
CA LEU A 202 -5.02 11.62 -19.46
C LEU A 202 -6.16 11.41 -20.48
N LYS A 203 -6.64 10.17 -20.60
CA LYS A 203 -7.79 9.84 -21.49
C LYS A 203 -9.11 10.44 -21.05
N SER A 204 -9.24 10.88 -19.80
CA SER A 204 -10.45 11.53 -19.29
C SER A 204 -10.47 13.06 -19.53
N VAL A 205 -9.34 13.66 -19.93
CA VAL A 205 -9.29 15.10 -20.23
C VAL A 205 -9.98 15.36 -21.56
N PRO A 206 -10.97 16.28 -21.62
CA PRO A 206 -11.67 16.61 -22.87
C PRO A 206 -10.74 17.18 -23.92
N ALA A 207 -10.77 16.63 -25.14
CA ALA A 207 -9.87 17.05 -26.24
C ALA A 207 -10.06 18.53 -26.65
N ASN A 208 -11.29 19.05 -26.52
CA ASN A 208 -11.62 20.43 -26.84
C ASN A 208 -10.80 21.47 -26.03
N LEU A 209 -10.34 21.13 -24.83
CA LEU A 209 -9.48 22.00 -24.04
C LEU A 209 -8.09 22.16 -24.71
N TYR A 210 -7.57 21.10 -25.27
CA TYR A 210 -6.28 21.13 -25.99
C TYR A 210 -6.41 21.81 -27.35
N GLU A 211 -7.56 21.65 -28.02
CA GLU A 211 -7.87 22.30 -29.30
C GLU A 211 -7.98 23.82 -29.11
N ALA A 212 -8.77 24.28 -28.12
CA ALA A 212 -8.92 25.69 -27.80
C ALA A 212 -7.55 26.34 -27.48
N ALA A 213 -6.78 25.69 -26.59
CA ALA A 213 -5.43 26.17 -26.26
C ALA A 213 -4.47 26.19 -27.47
N SER A 214 -4.71 25.32 -28.48
CA SER A 214 -3.93 25.34 -29.70
C SER A 214 -4.27 26.57 -30.59
N ILE A 215 -5.55 26.95 -30.63
CA ILE A 215 -6.04 28.13 -31.33
C ILE A 215 -5.47 29.41 -30.67
N ASP A 216 -5.39 29.42 -29.33
CA ASP A 216 -4.79 30.50 -28.54
C ASP A 216 -3.27 30.55 -28.60
N GLY A 217 -2.63 29.66 -29.40
CA GLY A 217 -1.16 29.64 -29.58
C GLY A 217 -0.36 29.02 -28.46
N ALA A 218 -1.03 28.27 -27.52
CA ALA A 218 -0.32 27.63 -26.42
C ALA A 218 0.60 26.50 -26.89
N ASN A 219 1.87 26.54 -26.45
CA ASN A 219 2.83 25.48 -26.71
C ASN A 219 2.61 24.24 -25.81
N ALA A 220 3.32 23.14 -26.08
CA ALA A 220 3.17 21.88 -25.36
C ALA A 220 3.41 22.03 -23.84
N TRP A 221 4.38 22.84 -23.43
CA TRP A 221 4.69 23.09 -22.02
C TRP A 221 3.58 23.88 -21.32
N GLN A 222 3.00 24.87 -21.98
CA GLN A 222 1.86 25.63 -21.47
C GLN A 222 0.63 24.73 -21.30
N LYS A 223 0.32 23.87 -22.28
CA LYS A 223 -0.75 22.87 -22.19
C LYS A 223 -0.52 21.89 -21.02
N LEU A 224 0.72 21.44 -20.83
CA LEU A 224 1.10 20.54 -19.72
C LEU A 224 0.82 21.21 -18.37
N ILE A 225 1.29 22.43 -18.14
CA ILE A 225 1.20 23.10 -16.84
C ILE A 225 -0.22 23.63 -16.56
N HIS A 226 -0.90 24.18 -17.59
CA HIS A 226 -2.17 24.89 -17.36
C HIS A 226 -3.41 24.02 -17.60
N ILE A 227 -3.29 22.90 -18.33
CA ILE A 227 -4.40 21.99 -18.62
C ILE A 227 -4.15 20.63 -17.98
N THR A 228 -3.08 19.95 -18.40
CA THR A 228 -2.88 18.54 -18.05
C THR A 228 -2.68 18.35 -16.53
N ILE A 229 -1.69 18.98 -15.94
CA ILE A 229 -1.38 18.82 -14.51
C ILE A 229 -2.55 19.26 -13.61
N PRO A 230 -3.24 20.39 -13.82
CA PRO A 230 -4.41 20.79 -13.05
C PRO A 230 -5.57 19.79 -13.16
N MET A 231 -5.84 19.25 -14.34
CA MET A 231 -6.89 18.26 -14.54
C MET A 231 -6.58 16.92 -13.87
N LEU A 232 -5.31 16.52 -13.88
CA LEU A 232 -4.85 15.25 -13.29
C LEU A 232 -4.57 15.33 -11.80
N ARG A 233 -4.56 16.50 -11.19
CA ARG A 233 -4.08 16.74 -9.81
C ARG A 233 -4.68 15.80 -8.76
N ASN A 234 -5.98 15.50 -8.86
CA ASN A 234 -6.66 14.62 -7.90
C ASN A 234 -6.18 13.16 -8.04
N ILE A 235 -6.03 12.69 -9.27
CA ILE A 235 -5.50 11.34 -9.54
C ILE A 235 -4.04 11.26 -9.13
N ILE A 236 -3.24 12.28 -9.43
CA ILE A 236 -1.84 12.37 -8.97
C ILE A 236 -1.77 12.25 -7.44
N ALA A 237 -2.57 13.03 -6.70
CA ALA A 237 -2.57 13.01 -5.25
C ALA A 237 -3.00 11.64 -4.67
N ILE A 238 -4.07 11.04 -5.20
CA ILE A 238 -4.56 9.72 -4.77
C ILE A 238 -3.53 8.63 -5.08
N THR A 239 -2.95 8.65 -6.27
CA THR A 239 -1.94 7.67 -6.70
C THR A 239 -0.67 7.77 -5.84
N MET A 240 -0.21 9.00 -5.56
CA MET A 240 0.93 9.24 -4.67
C MET A 240 0.63 8.78 -3.24
N LEU A 241 -0.57 9.06 -2.70
CA LEU A 241 -0.98 8.59 -1.38
C LEU A 241 -0.91 7.06 -1.30
N PHE A 242 -1.59 6.38 -2.21
CA PHE A 242 -1.60 4.91 -2.24
C PHE A 242 -0.18 4.34 -2.33
N SER A 243 0.63 4.88 -3.26
CA SER A 243 2.02 4.45 -3.40
C SER A 243 2.86 4.75 -2.17
N THR A 244 2.64 5.86 -1.46
CA THR A 244 3.33 6.18 -0.21
C THR A 244 3.04 5.13 0.86
N ILE A 245 1.77 4.74 1.03
CA ILE A 245 1.35 3.71 1.99
C ILE A 245 2.04 2.38 1.68
N VAL A 246 1.94 1.91 0.42
CA VAL A 246 2.52 0.63 -0.01
C VAL A 246 4.06 0.65 0.07
N THR A 247 4.69 1.76 -0.30
CA THR A 247 6.16 1.87 -0.29
C THR A 247 6.71 1.96 1.12
N PHE A 248 6.06 2.69 2.02
CA PHE A 248 6.48 2.81 3.41
C PHE A 248 6.38 1.48 4.17
N ALA A 249 5.39 0.66 3.81
CA ALA A 249 5.19 -0.69 4.33
C ALA A 249 6.00 -1.76 3.57
N ASN A 250 6.88 -1.37 2.63
CA ASN A 250 7.64 -2.34 1.84
C ASN A 250 8.51 -3.22 2.72
N PHE A 251 8.45 -4.53 2.45
CA PHE A 251 9.22 -5.56 3.13
C PHE A 251 10.05 -6.37 2.14
N ASP A 252 9.42 -6.91 1.10
CA ASP A 252 9.97 -7.93 0.22
C ASP A 252 11.28 -7.50 -0.45
N ILE A 253 11.31 -6.31 -1.07
CA ILE A 253 12.46 -5.83 -1.82
C ILE A 253 13.68 -5.70 -0.91
N VAL A 254 13.53 -5.07 0.25
CA VAL A 254 14.64 -4.87 1.18
C VAL A 254 15.06 -6.18 1.83
N GLN A 255 14.10 -7.04 2.20
CA GLN A 255 14.41 -8.33 2.82
C GLN A 255 15.17 -9.27 1.87
N VAL A 256 14.79 -9.32 0.60
CA VAL A 256 15.45 -10.18 -0.39
C VAL A 256 16.80 -9.60 -0.82
N LEU A 257 16.87 -8.30 -1.09
CA LEU A 257 18.06 -7.69 -1.69
C LEU A 257 19.20 -7.50 -0.70
N THR A 258 18.90 -6.99 0.51
CA THR A 258 19.93 -6.55 1.46
C THR A 258 19.75 -7.10 2.87
N ARG A 259 18.58 -7.62 3.23
CA ARG A 259 18.20 -8.00 4.60
C ARG A 259 18.45 -6.87 5.61
N GLY A 260 18.34 -5.61 5.16
CA GLY A 260 18.62 -4.43 5.97
C GLY A 260 20.10 -3.99 6.01
N GLY A 261 21.02 -4.76 5.40
CA GLY A 261 22.45 -4.45 5.34
C GLY A 261 22.83 -3.38 4.30
N PRO A 262 24.09 -2.98 4.26
CA PRO A 262 25.11 -3.18 5.28
C PRO A 262 24.83 -2.35 6.55
N ARG A 263 25.26 -2.84 7.71
CA ARG A 263 25.19 -2.13 9.01
C ARG A 263 23.79 -1.56 9.35
N ASN A 264 22.73 -2.27 9.04
CA ASN A 264 21.31 -1.86 9.25
C ASN A 264 20.87 -0.61 8.47
N THR A 265 21.63 -0.16 7.46
CA THR A 265 21.41 1.13 6.78
C THR A 265 20.30 1.11 5.73
N THR A 266 19.82 -0.07 5.35
CA THR A 266 18.69 -0.24 4.41
C THR A 266 17.41 -0.77 5.07
N HIS A 267 17.44 -1.03 6.40
CA HIS A 267 16.22 -1.43 7.10
C HIS A 267 15.11 -0.39 6.96
N LEU A 268 13.91 -0.88 6.68
CA LEU A 268 12.66 -0.15 6.83
C LEU A 268 11.95 -0.66 8.09
N PHE A 269 10.87 0.00 8.52
CA PHE A 269 10.12 -0.43 9.70
C PHE A 269 9.73 -1.91 9.66
N GLY A 270 9.20 -2.40 8.53
CA GLY A 270 8.79 -3.80 8.36
C GLY A 270 9.96 -4.79 8.51
N THR A 271 11.08 -4.53 7.84
CA THR A 271 12.26 -5.42 7.90
C THR A 271 12.97 -5.34 9.24
N TYR A 272 12.98 -4.19 9.91
CA TYR A 272 13.56 -4.05 11.24
C TYR A 272 12.69 -4.70 12.33
N SER A 273 11.36 -4.55 12.23
CA SER A 273 10.42 -5.28 13.09
C SER A 273 10.59 -6.80 12.97
N PHE A 274 10.69 -7.30 11.74
CA PHE A 274 10.95 -8.72 11.47
C PHE A 274 12.29 -9.20 12.03
N SER A 275 13.34 -8.39 11.84
CA SER A 275 14.68 -8.73 12.35
C SER A 275 14.69 -8.85 13.88
N LEU A 276 14.10 -7.90 14.60
CA LEU A 276 14.06 -7.96 16.08
C LEU A 276 13.04 -8.97 16.59
N GLY A 277 11.82 -8.97 16.03
CA GLY A 277 10.73 -9.81 16.52
C GLY A 277 10.92 -11.28 16.19
N ILE A 278 11.24 -11.61 14.95
CA ILE A 278 11.28 -12.99 14.46
C ILE A 278 12.69 -13.55 14.49
N MET A 279 13.68 -12.84 13.91
CA MET A 279 15.04 -13.40 13.81
C MET A 279 15.77 -13.41 15.17
N LEU A 280 15.60 -12.38 16.01
CA LEU A 280 16.20 -12.29 17.34
C LEU A 280 15.28 -12.78 18.48
N GLY A 281 14.04 -13.16 18.18
CA GLY A 281 13.08 -13.72 19.12
C GLY A 281 12.61 -12.72 20.19
N ASP A 282 12.57 -11.40 19.86
CA ASP A 282 12.03 -10.36 20.73
C ASP A 282 10.72 -9.81 20.12
N ILE A 283 9.68 -10.64 20.20
CA ILE A 283 8.37 -10.34 19.61
C ILE A 283 7.79 -9.03 20.15
N PRO A 284 7.84 -8.73 21.46
CA PRO A 284 7.35 -7.45 21.98
C PRO A 284 8.04 -6.24 21.38
N LEU A 285 9.35 -6.29 21.19
CA LEU A 285 10.11 -5.21 20.60
C LEU A 285 9.82 -5.06 19.09
N GLY A 286 9.69 -6.18 18.39
CA GLY A 286 9.23 -6.21 16.99
C GLY A 286 7.84 -5.60 16.83
N ALA A 287 6.90 -5.93 17.73
CA ALA A 287 5.55 -5.35 17.76
C ALA A 287 5.58 -3.83 17.97
N CYS A 288 6.43 -3.33 18.88
CA CYS A 288 6.63 -1.88 19.06
C CYS A 288 6.99 -1.20 17.75
N ILE A 289 7.96 -1.75 16.99
CA ILE A 289 8.42 -1.15 15.74
C ILE A 289 7.33 -1.17 14.68
N SER A 290 6.59 -2.28 14.53
CA SER A 290 5.50 -2.37 13.55
C SER A 290 4.38 -1.39 13.83
N LEU A 291 4.08 -1.09 15.11
CA LEU A 291 3.06 -0.13 15.49
C LEU A 291 3.42 1.32 15.13
N PHE A 292 4.70 1.68 14.94
CA PHE A 292 5.07 3.00 14.42
C PHE A 292 4.66 3.23 12.97
N LEU A 293 4.43 2.17 12.18
CA LEU A 293 3.90 2.32 10.83
C LEU A 293 2.53 3.00 10.83
N PHE A 294 1.66 2.62 11.76
CA PHE A 294 0.27 3.08 11.77
C PHE A 294 0.12 4.60 11.93
N PRO A 295 0.67 5.28 12.95
CA PRO A 295 0.51 6.73 13.10
C PRO A 295 1.13 7.51 11.95
N VAL A 296 2.27 7.07 11.42
CA VAL A 296 2.92 7.73 10.28
C VAL A 296 2.04 7.66 9.03
N LEU A 297 1.50 6.47 8.73
CA LEU A 297 0.61 6.27 7.59
C LEU A 297 -0.74 6.97 7.78
N ALA A 298 -1.30 6.97 9.00
CA ALA A 298 -2.54 7.67 9.31
C ALA A 298 -2.40 9.18 9.13
N VAL A 299 -1.30 9.77 9.60
CA VAL A 299 -1.00 11.19 9.41
C VAL A 299 -0.82 11.53 7.94
N ALA A 300 -0.04 10.74 7.19
CA ALA A 300 0.13 10.93 5.76
C ALA A 300 -1.22 10.85 5.01
N ALA A 301 -2.03 9.83 5.31
CA ALA A 301 -3.37 9.67 4.73
C ALA A 301 -4.28 10.84 5.05
N PHE A 302 -4.31 11.32 6.31
CA PHE A 302 -5.13 12.44 6.73
C PHE A 302 -4.81 13.73 5.95
N PHE A 303 -3.54 14.10 5.85
CA PHE A 303 -3.13 15.31 5.14
C PHE A 303 -3.46 15.25 3.65
N ILE A 304 -3.22 14.13 2.99
CA ILE A 304 -3.48 13.99 1.56
C ILE A 304 -4.98 13.98 1.29
N LEU A 305 -5.77 13.21 2.06
CA LEU A 305 -7.23 13.16 1.91
C LEU A 305 -7.89 14.51 2.20
N ARG A 306 -7.40 15.25 3.20
CA ARG A 306 -7.86 16.60 3.48
C ARG A 306 -7.65 17.52 2.28
N ASN A 307 -6.45 17.53 1.70
CA ASN A 307 -6.13 18.35 0.53
C ASN A 307 -6.99 18.00 -0.70
N VAL A 308 -7.27 16.72 -0.91
CA VAL A 308 -8.15 16.27 -2.00
C VAL A 308 -9.60 16.71 -1.76
N ARG A 309 -10.11 16.55 -0.53
CA ARG A 309 -11.50 16.90 -0.18
C ARG A 309 -11.77 18.40 -0.26
N GLU A 310 -10.87 19.25 0.22
CA GLU A 310 -11.04 20.72 0.18
C GLU A 310 -11.15 21.21 -1.26
N ARG A 311 -10.44 20.59 -2.19
CA ARG A 311 -10.43 20.98 -3.62
C ARG A 311 -11.63 20.43 -4.42
N VAL A 312 -12.19 19.28 -4.02
CA VAL A 312 -13.45 18.75 -4.65
C VAL A 312 -14.66 19.62 -4.31
N ARG A 313 -14.65 20.34 -3.17
CA ARG A 313 -15.72 21.28 -2.78
C ARG A 313 -15.67 22.62 -3.50
N GLN A 314 -14.58 22.93 -4.22
CA GLN A 314 -14.39 24.20 -4.93
C GLN A 314 -14.69 24.09 -6.43
N VAL A 315 -15.05 22.92 -6.92
CA VAL A 315 -15.56 22.62 -8.28
C VAL A 315 -17.05 22.28 -8.20
#